data_2afb92c7741809c345151a795caed94d
#
_entry.id   2afb92c7741809c345151a795caed94d
#
_cell.length_a   1.000
_cell.length_b   1.000
_cell.length_c   1.000
_cell.angle_alpha   90.00
_cell.angle_beta   90.00
_cell.angle_gamma   90.00
#
_symmetry.space_group_name_H-M   'P 1'
#
loop_
_entity.id
_entity.type
_entity.pdbx_description
1 polymer ?
#
loop_
_entity_poly.entity_id
_entity_poly.type
_entity_poly.pdbx_seq_one_letter_code
_entity_poly.pdbx_strand_id
1 'polypeptide(L)'
;MEPFLVASTLIGVLAQRLVRVLCTTCRQRGSGTVLVPAAPEAGWLDVSPFYSARGCDECRGSGYRGRTGIYELLPITSAMRELLARSAAPHELKHLTEVEGMQRIQLDAAAKVAAGITSADEVRRVLGGGSA
;
A
#
# COMPACT_ATOMS: atom_id res chain seq x y z
N MET A 1 -4.27 -0.14 -27.72
CA MET A 1 -5.63 0.37 -27.50
C MET A 1 -5.67 1.88 -27.71
N GLU A 2 -6.71 2.36 -28.35
CA GLU A 2 -6.86 3.79 -28.60
C GLU A 2 -6.97 4.57 -27.29
N PRO A 3 -6.20 5.65 -27.09
CA PRO A 3 -6.31 6.46 -25.87
C PRO A 3 -7.72 6.96 -25.60
N PHE A 4 -8.46 7.30 -26.65
CA PHE A 4 -9.85 7.74 -26.52
C PHE A 4 -10.73 6.65 -25.90
N LEU A 5 -10.55 5.40 -26.29
CA LEU A 5 -11.32 4.30 -25.74
C LEU A 5 -10.98 4.06 -24.27
N VAL A 6 -9.72 4.14 -23.92
CA VAL A 6 -9.29 4.03 -22.52
C VAL A 6 -9.92 5.14 -21.70
N ALA A 7 -9.83 6.39 -22.18
CA ALA A 7 -10.36 7.54 -21.45
C ALA A 7 -11.87 7.47 -21.26
N SER A 8 -12.59 6.92 -22.23
CA SER A 8 -14.07 6.87 -22.17
C SER A 8 -14.62 5.70 -21.36
N THR A 9 -13.83 4.65 -21.15
CA THR A 9 -14.32 3.43 -20.49
C THR A 9 -13.77 3.21 -19.09
N LEU A 10 -12.59 3.74 -18.80
CA LEU A 10 -11.93 3.51 -17.51
C LEU A 10 -12.57 4.35 -16.41
N ILE A 11 -12.96 3.73 -15.31
CA ILE A 11 -13.53 4.44 -14.16
C ILE A 11 -12.59 4.48 -12.96
N GLY A 12 -11.65 3.55 -12.91
CA GLY A 12 -10.67 3.51 -11.83
C GLY A 12 -9.61 2.46 -12.08
N VAL A 13 -8.51 2.57 -11.37
CA VAL A 13 -7.43 1.59 -11.38
C VAL A 13 -7.15 1.18 -9.95
N LEU A 14 -7.17 -0.12 -9.68
CA LEU A 14 -6.90 -0.66 -8.35
C LEU A 14 -5.67 -1.56 -8.41
N ALA A 15 -4.66 -1.25 -7.60
CA ALA A 15 -3.51 -2.12 -7.40
C ALA A 15 -3.64 -2.79 -6.04
N GLN A 16 -3.22 -4.05 -5.95
CA GLN A 16 -3.33 -4.84 -4.73
C GLN A 16 -2.08 -5.66 -4.52
N ARG A 17 -1.64 -5.73 -3.26
CA ARG A 17 -0.63 -6.68 -2.81
C ARG A 17 -1.17 -7.41 -1.60
N LEU A 18 -0.73 -8.65 -1.39
CA LEU A 18 -1.13 -9.43 -0.23
C LEU A 18 -0.04 -9.35 0.84
N VAL A 19 -0.47 -9.13 2.08
CA VAL A 19 0.40 -9.20 3.25
C VAL A 19 -0.15 -10.24 4.20
N ARG A 20 0.74 -10.87 4.95
CA ARG A 20 0.32 -11.83 5.98
C ARG A 20 -0.26 -11.07 7.17
N VAL A 21 -1.29 -11.64 7.77
CA VAL A 21 -1.96 -11.07 8.93
C VAL A 21 -1.29 -11.57 10.19
N LEU A 22 -0.97 -10.68 11.12
CA LEU A 22 -0.38 -11.04 12.40
C LEU A 22 -1.31 -11.98 13.19
N CYS A 23 -0.71 -13.01 13.76
CA CYS A 23 -1.44 -13.90 14.67
C CYS A 23 -1.91 -13.09 15.87
N THR A 24 -3.22 -13.03 16.08
CA THR A 24 -3.79 -12.23 17.16
C THR A 24 -3.49 -12.80 18.54
N THR A 25 -3.17 -14.09 18.61
CA THR A 25 -2.83 -14.75 19.88
C THR A 25 -1.47 -14.32 20.41
N CYS A 26 -0.47 -14.19 19.52
CA CYS A 26 0.91 -13.96 19.98
C CYS A 26 1.51 -12.64 19.54
N ARG A 27 0.81 -11.83 18.74
CA ARG A 27 1.40 -10.54 18.32
C ARG A 27 1.75 -9.70 19.54
N GLN A 28 2.85 -8.99 19.45
CA GLN A 28 3.35 -8.17 20.55
C GLN A 28 3.31 -6.70 20.19
N ARG A 29 2.72 -5.90 21.05
CA ARG A 29 2.75 -4.45 20.88
C ARG A 29 4.16 -3.95 21.15
N GLY A 30 4.70 -3.15 20.23
CA GLY A 30 5.99 -2.53 20.39
C GLY A 30 5.89 -1.16 21.03
N SER A 31 6.99 -0.64 21.50
CA SER A 31 7.09 0.72 22.01
C SER A 31 7.78 1.60 20.97
N GLY A 32 7.38 2.88 20.92
CA GLY A 32 7.93 3.80 19.95
C GLY A 32 7.28 3.69 18.59
N THR A 33 8.07 3.83 17.55
CA THR A 33 7.61 3.81 16.16
C THR A 33 8.37 2.79 15.33
N VAL A 34 7.77 2.36 14.22
CA VAL A 34 8.44 1.56 13.20
C VAL A 34 8.40 2.33 11.88
N LEU A 35 9.32 1.98 10.99
CA LEU A 35 9.39 2.58 9.66
C LEU A 35 8.77 1.67 8.62
N VAL A 36 7.89 2.23 7.80
CA VAL A 36 7.36 1.55 6.62
C VAL A 36 7.67 2.39 5.39
N PRO A 37 7.79 1.78 4.20
CA PRO A 37 8.03 2.57 2.99
C PRO A 37 6.93 3.59 2.77
N ALA A 38 7.31 4.85 2.47
CA ALA A 38 6.35 5.91 2.21
C ALA A 38 5.87 5.88 0.76
N ALA A 39 6.76 6.17 -0.14
CA ALA A 39 6.57 6.06 -1.59
C ALA A 39 7.96 5.81 -2.15
N PRO A 40 8.10 5.34 -3.38
CA PRO A 40 9.42 4.99 -3.90
C PRO A 40 10.47 6.08 -3.70
N GLU A 41 10.11 7.35 -3.84
CA GLU A 41 11.02 8.47 -3.71
C GLU A 41 10.89 9.24 -2.39
N ALA A 42 9.95 8.87 -1.52
CA ALA A 42 9.63 9.67 -0.34
C ALA A 42 10.24 9.15 0.96
N GLY A 43 11.01 8.05 0.89
CA GLY A 43 11.66 7.50 2.08
C GLY A 43 10.73 6.67 2.94
N TRP A 44 10.61 7.02 4.22
CA TRP A 44 9.96 6.19 5.22
C TRP A 44 8.89 6.95 5.98
N LEU A 45 7.85 6.20 6.40
CA LEU A 45 6.82 6.72 7.31
C LEU A 45 7.05 6.14 8.69
N ASP A 46 6.93 6.99 9.71
CA ASP A 46 6.90 6.57 11.11
C ASP A 46 5.49 6.13 11.46
N VAL A 47 5.34 4.93 11.98
CA VAL A 47 4.03 4.38 12.33
C VAL A 47 4.01 4.00 13.81
N SER A 48 2.97 4.44 14.50
CA SER A 48 2.72 4.12 15.90
C SER A 48 1.21 4.17 16.16
N PRO A 49 0.61 3.25 16.93
CA PRO A 49 1.27 2.09 17.52
C PRO A 49 1.66 1.07 16.46
N PHE A 50 2.35 0.03 16.86
CA PHE A 50 2.66 -1.09 15.97
C PHE A 50 2.74 -2.38 16.76
N TYR A 51 2.65 -3.50 16.02
CA TYR A 51 2.74 -4.84 16.57
C TYR A 51 3.73 -5.66 15.75
N SER A 52 4.37 -6.61 16.40
CA SER A 52 5.32 -7.50 15.74
C SER A 52 4.93 -8.96 15.89
N ALA A 53 5.42 -9.78 14.97
CA ALA A 53 5.21 -11.21 15.02
C ALA A 53 6.09 -11.84 16.10
N ARG A 54 5.54 -12.82 16.79
CA ARG A 54 6.31 -13.57 17.78
C ARG A 54 6.41 -15.05 17.40
N GLY A 55 5.29 -15.71 17.27
CA GLY A 55 5.20 -17.14 17.06
C GLY A 55 4.61 -17.85 18.26
N CYS A 56 3.67 -18.73 18.02
CA CYS A 56 3.02 -19.55 19.04
C CYS A 56 2.46 -20.81 18.38
N ASP A 57 1.86 -21.67 19.18
CA ASP A 57 1.28 -22.92 18.64
C ASP A 57 0.13 -22.65 17.67
N GLU A 58 -0.67 -21.61 17.91
CA GLU A 58 -1.80 -21.26 17.05
C GLU A 58 -1.36 -20.92 15.64
N CYS A 59 -0.25 -20.23 15.48
CA CYS A 59 0.27 -19.84 14.17
C CYS A 59 1.40 -20.74 13.70
N ARG A 60 1.63 -21.84 14.39
CA ARG A 60 2.70 -22.81 14.08
C ARG A 60 4.09 -22.17 14.07
N GLY A 61 4.31 -21.24 14.98
CA GLY A 61 5.60 -20.58 15.12
C GLY A 61 5.88 -19.46 14.15
N SER A 62 5.00 -19.21 13.17
CA SER A 62 5.26 -18.21 12.13
C SER A 62 5.04 -16.76 12.59
N GLY A 63 4.13 -16.56 13.53
CA GLY A 63 3.70 -15.22 13.92
C GLY A 63 2.58 -14.67 13.06
N TYR A 64 2.14 -15.41 12.05
CA TYR A 64 1.13 -14.95 11.10
C TYR A 64 0.08 -16.02 10.85
N ARG A 65 -1.16 -15.55 10.61
CA ARG A 65 -2.28 -16.41 10.22
C ARG A 65 -3.15 -15.68 9.20
N GLY A 66 -3.23 -16.26 8.00
CA GLY A 66 -4.03 -15.67 6.93
C GLY A 66 -3.34 -14.51 6.24
N ARG A 67 -4.04 -13.93 5.29
CA ARG A 67 -3.54 -12.84 4.45
C ARG A 67 -4.64 -11.84 4.22
N THR A 68 -4.26 -10.59 3.96
CA THR A 68 -5.18 -9.53 3.57
C THR A 68 -4.55 -8.68 2.48
N GLY A 69 -5.36 -7.90 1.80
CA GLY A 69 -4.86 -7.01 0.76
C GLY A 69 -4.47 -5.65 1.30
N ILE A 70 -3.47 -5.06 0.68
CA ILE A 70 -3.21 -3.64 0.76
C ILE A 70 -3.41 -3.05 -0.63
N TYR A 71 -3.99 -1.86 -0.69
CA TYR A 71 -4.57 -1.36 -1.94
C TYR A 71 -4.10 0.04 -2.28
N GLU A 72 -4.06 0.29 -3.56
CA GLU A 72 -3.85 1.61 -4.13
C GLU A 72 -4.99 1.85 -5.11
N LEU A 73 -5.70 2.96 -4.95
CA LEU A 73 -6.84 3.28 -5.79
C LEU A 73 -6.62 4.61 -6.52
N LEU A 74 -6.75 4.56 -7.82
CA LEU A 74 -6.72 5.74 -8.68
C LEU A 74 -8.09 5.89 -9.35
N PRO A 75 -8.97 6.78 -8.84
CA PRO A 75 -10.20 7.10 -9.56
C PRO A 75 -9.87 7.86 -10.84
N ILE A 76 -10.61 7.60 -11.90
CA ILE A 76 -10.41 8.31 -13.16
C ILE A 76 -11.34 9.52 -13.17
N THR A 77 -10.79 10.67 -12.82
CA THR A 77 -11.50 11.95 -12.82
C THR A 77 -11.61 12.53 -14.23
N SER A 78 -12.42 13.58 -14.39
CA SER A 78 -12.51 14.28 -15.67
C SER A 78 -11.16 14.81 -16.15
N ALA A 79 -10.36 15.36 -15.23
CA ALA A 79 -9.02 15.84 -15.56
C ALA A 79 -8.12 14.70 -16.03
N MET A 80 -8.19 13.54 -15.37
CA MET A 80 -7.43 12.36 -15.79
C MET A 80 -7.86 11.88 -17.16
N ARG A 81 -9.17 11.91 -17.45
CA ARG A 81 -9.70 11.52 -18.76
C ARG A 81 -9.12 12.38 -19.88
N GLU A 82 -9.03 13.69 -19.65
CA GLU A 82 -8.45 14.59 -20.64
C GLU A 82 -6.99 14.24 -20.92
N LEU A 83 -6.20 13.99 -19.87
CA LEU A 83 -4.81 13.61 -20.05
C LEU A 83 -4.67 12.30 -20.81
N LEU A 84 -5.49 11.30 -20.45
CA LEU A 84 -5.46 10.01 -21.14
C LEU A 84 -5.87 10.12 -22.59
N ALA A 85 -6.90 10.92 -22.89
CA ALA A 85 -7.40 11.08 -24.24
C ALA A 85 -6.37 11.72 -25.18
N ARG A 86 -5.54 12.64 -24.68
CA ARG A 86 -4.50 13.28 -25.48
C ARG A 86 -3.13 12.61 -25.36
N SER A 87 -3.09 11.42 -24.80
CA SER A 87 -1.84 10.66 -24.64
C SER A 87 -0.75 11.47 -23.92
N ALA A 88 -1.12 12.10 -22.81
CA ALA A 88 -0.20 12.92 -22.04
C ALA A 88 1.00 12.12 -21.55
N ALA A 89 2.11 12.79 -21.30
CA ALA A 89 3.34 12.15 -20.85
C ALA A 89 3.15 11.57 -19.44
N PRO A 90 3.88 10.50 -19.08
CA PRO A 90 3.75 9.89 -17.76
C PRO A 90 3.92 10.86 -16.59
N HIS A 91 4.82 11.85 -16.71
CA HIS A 91 5.03 12.81 -15.63
C HIS A 91 3.82 13.71 -15.38
N GLU A 92 3.04 14.00 -16.44
CA GLU A 92 1.81 14.79 -16.30
C GLU A 92 0.75 13.98 -15.54
N LEU A 93 0.63 12.68 -15.86
CA LEU A 93 -0.29 11.79 -15.17
C LEU A 93 0.08 11.67 -13.68
N LYS A 94 1.37 11.49 -13.40
CA LYS A 94 1.85 11.39 -12.03
C LYS A 94 1.57 12.66 -11.24
N HIS A 95 1.83 13.82 -11.84
CA HIS A 95 1.56 15.10 -11.20
C HIS A 95 0.08 15.24 -10.84
N LEU A 96 -0.81 14.87 -11.76
CA LEU A 96 -2.25 14.96 -11.50
C LEU A 96 -2.68 14.04 -10.37
N THR A 97 -2.14 12.81 -10.29
CA THR A 97 -2.47 11.90 -9.20
C THR A 97 -2.05 12.47 -7.85
N GLU A 98 -0.92 13.16 -7.78
CA GLU A 98 -0.46 13.80 -6.56
C GLU A 98 -1.37 14.97 -6.16
N VAL A 99 -1.76 15.79 -7.14
CA VAL A 99 -2.63 16.93 -6.89
C VAL A 99 -4.03 16.49 -6.44
N GLU A 100 -4.56 15.42 -7.03
CA GLU A 100 -5.90 14.94 -6.73
C GLU A 100 -5.96 14.03 -5.51
N GLY A 101 -4.83 13.75 -4.88
CA GLY A 101 -4.81 12.98 -3.64
C GLY A 101 -5.10 11.50 -3.83
N MET A 102 -4.48 10.88 -4.82
CA MET A 102 -4.59 9.43 -5.01
C MET A 102 -4.21 8.69 -3.74
N GLN A 103 -5.02 7.69 -3.36
CA GLN A 103 -4.71 6.86 -2.19
C GLN A 103 -3.62 5.87 -2.55
N ARG A 104 -2.45 6.01 -1.93
CA ARG A 104 -1.29 5.16 -2.22
C ARG A 104 -1.30 3.91 -1.35
N ILE A 105 -0.74 2.84 -1.90
CA ILE A 105 -0.66 1.53 -1.22
C ILE A 105 0.16 1.62 0.08
N GLN A 106 1.17 2.50 0.12
CA GLN A 106 2.00 2.69 1.31
C GLN A 106 1.19 3.23 2.49
N LEU A 107 0.24 4.12 2.23
CA LEU A 107 -0.63 4.67 3.29
C LEU A 107 -1.60 3.61 3.80
N ASP A 108 -2.15 2.80 2.92
CA ASP A 108 -3.03 1.70 3.34
C ASP A 108 -2.26 0.68 4.17
N ALA A 109 -1.03 0.35 3.74
CA ALA A 109 -0.15 -0.53 4.50
C ALA A 109 0.16 0.04 5.89
N ALA A 110 0.49 1.33 5.96
CA ALA A 110 0.78 1.98 7.25
C ALA A 110 -0.42 1.93 8.20
N ALA A 111 -1.62 2.15 7.68
CA ALA A 111 -2.85 2.06 8.48
C ALA A 111 -3.04 0.65 9.04
N LYS A 112 -2.76 -0.38 8.26
CA LYS A 112 -2.87 -1.76 8.71
C LYS A 112 -1.80 -2.15 9.72
N VAL A 113 -0.61 -1.59 9.60
CA VAL A 113 0.45 -1.75 10.61
C VAL A 113 -0.01 -1.12 11.93
N ALA A 114 -0.51 0.10 11.88
CA ALA A 114 -0.99 0.81 13.08
C ALA A 114 -2.16 0.08 13.74
N ALA A 115 -3.01 -0.56 12.97
CA ALA A 115 -4.14 -1.34 13.48
C ALA A 115 -3.75 -2.71 14.03
N GLY A 116 -2.50 -3.12 13.87
CA GLY A 116 -2.03 -4.44 14.33
C GLY A 116 -2.47 -5.59 13.43
N ILE A 117 -2.93 -5.29 12.22
CA ILE A 117 -3.35 -6.30 11.25
C ILE A 117 -2.13 -6.99 10.64
N THR A 118 -1.09 -6.23 10.35
CA THR A 118 0.16 -6.76 9.82
C THR A 118 1.34 -6.09 10.52
N SER A 119 2.56 -6.49 10.14
CA SER A 119 3.77 -5.95 10.74
C SER A 119 4.53 -5.07 9.74
N ALA A 120 5.38 -4.19 10.27
CA ALA A 120 6.27 -3.40 9.43
C ALA A 120 7.23 -4.30 8.64
N ASP A 121 7.70 -5.38 9.25
CA ASP A 121 8.57 -6.34 8.55
C ASP A 121 7.88 -6.92 7.32
N GLU A 122 6.61 -7.27 7.45
CA GLU A 122 5.85 -7.83 6.33
C GLU A 122 5.63 -6.79 5.23
N VAL A 123 5.30 -5.55 5.60
CA VAL A 123 5.14 -4.47 4.63
C VAL A 123 6.44 -4.21 3.89
N ARG A 124 7.56 -4.17 4.61
CA ARG A 124 8.86 -4.00 3.97
C ARG A 124 9.19 -5.13 3.02
N ARG A 125 8.82 -6.37 3.37
CA ARG A 125 9.04 -7.52 2.49
C ARG A 125 8.27 -7.37 1.17
N VAL A 126 7.05 -6.87 1.24
CA VAL A 126 6.16 -6.78 0.08
C VAL A 126 6.38 -5.51 -0.74
N LEU A 127 6.56 -4.37 -0.07
CA LEU A 127 6.68 -3.06 -0.73
C LEU A 127 8.11 -2.53 -0.78
N GLY A 128 8.98 -3.03 0.07
CA GLY A 128 10.37 -2.59 0.10
C GLY A 128 11.15 -2.94 -1.15
N GLY A 129 10.58 -3.84 -1.93
CA GLY A 129 10.95 -4.11 -3.32
C GLY A 129 12.42 -4.04 -3.64
N GLY A 130 13.19 -4.94 -3.37
CA GLY A 130 14.55 -4.94 -3.83
C GLY A 130 15.44 -3.86 -3.27
N SER A 131 14.94 -3.03 -2.43
CA SER A 131 15.78 -2.09 -1.74
C SER A 131 16.53 -2.80 -0.62
N ALA A 132 16.67 -4.03 -0.81
CA ALA A 132 17.42 -4.84 0.10
C ALA A 132 18.75 -4.20 0.43
#